data_97a55e10ec4562c8904676e09f4069b3
#
_entry.id   97a55e10ec4562c8904676e09f4069b3
#
_cell.length_a   1.000
_cell.length_b   1.000
_cell.length_c   1.000
_cell.angle_alpha   90.00
_cell.angle_beta   90.00
_cell.angle_gamma   90.00
#
_symmetry.space_group_name_H-M   'P 1'
#
loop_
_entity.id
_entity.type
_entity.pdbx_description
1 polymer ?
#
loop_
_entity_poly.entity_id
_entity_poly.type
_entity_poly.pdbx_seq_one_letter_code
_entity_poly.pdbx_strand_id
1 'polypeptide(L)'
;RGLGDVYKRQTFACTNLIVGKNASTDGSTIVSYSADSYGLFGELYHYPAATYPKGTMLKVYEWDTGKYLGEIEQARQTYNVVGNMNEYQVTIGETTFGGRPELADSTGIIDYGSLIYIGLQRSRTAREAIKVMTDLVQQYGYYSEGESFTIADPNEIWIMEMIGKGPGIRGAVWVAVRVPDDCISAHANQSRIHQFDMNDKENCIYSPDVVSFAREKGYFSGVNKDFSFANAYAPLDFGARRFCEARVWSYFNKFTDNGKDYLPYIEGKTNTPMPLFVKPKHKLSVQDVKDMMRDHYEGTPLDISNDFGAGLYKTPYRLSPLNFKVGDREYFNERPISTQQSGFVFVAQMRANKPDPIGGVLWFGVDDANMAVFTPVYCCATKAPVCYTRVDGADYITFSWNSAFWIFNWVSNMVYPRYSLMIDDVRATQKELETTFNNAQEGIEEMAARLLAKDKSAAVEFLTNYTNMTAQSTFDTWKQLGTFLIVKYNDGVVKRVKDGKFERNSIGQPAGVIRPGYPKEFLEEYVKQTGKRYEVPE
;
A
#
# COMPACT_ATOMS: atom_id res chain seq x y z
N ARG A 1 16.90 14.56 -18.35
CA ARG A 1 16.33 14.27 -17.01
C ARG A 1 17.19 13.19 -16.38
N GLY A 2 17.87 13.51 -15.29
CA GLY A 2 18.96 12.70 -14.75
C GLY A 2 18.48 11.53 -13.89
N LEU A 3 19.40 10.61 -13.63
CA LEU A 3 19.29 9.46 -12.72
C LEU A 3 18.61 9.77 -11.37
N GLY A 4 18.58 11.03 -10.93
CA GLY A 4 17.95 11.45 -9.68
C GLY A 4 16.44 11.28 -9.61
N ASP A 5 15.71 11.49 -10.73
CA ASP A 5 14.24 11.37 -10.75
C ASP A 5 13.80 9.91 -10.81
N VAL A 6 14.56 9.07 -11.50
CA VAL A 6 14.34 7.61 -11.53
C VAL A 6 14.62 7.00 -10.16
N TYR A 7 15.66 7.50 -9.47
CA TYR A 7 16.03 7.04 -8.13
C TYR A 7 14.96 7.36 -7.08
N LYS A 8 14.38 8.56 -7.10
CA LYS A 8 13.28 8.95 -6.21
C LYS A 8 12.06 8.02 -6.33
N ARG A 9 11.66 7.64 -7.55
CA ARG A 9 10.54 6.72 -7.79
C ARG A 9 10.79 5.28 -7.37
N GLN A 10 12.02 4.92 -7.06
CA GLN A 10 12.39 3.62 -6.51
C GLN A 10 12.39 3.60 -4.99
N THR A 11 12.65 4.74 -4.36
CA THR A 11 12.80 4.87 -2.90
C THR A 11 11.51 5.25 -2.17
N PHE A 12 10.62 5.99 -2.85
CA PHE A 12 9.30 6.38 -2.33
C PHE A 12 8.24 5.88 -3.32
N ALA A 13 7.66 4.75 -3.03
CA ALA A 13 6.76 4.12 -3.98
C ALA A 13 5.63 3.40 -3.24
N CYS A 14 4.41 3.88 -3.42
CA CYS A 14 3.19 3.36 -2.83
C CYS A 14 2.32 2.71 -3.91
N THR A 15 1.35 1.89 -3.52
CA THR A 15 0.39 1.27 -4.45
C THR A 15 -0.99 1.31 -3.84
N ASN A 16 -1.98 1.77 -4.62
CA ASN A 16 -3.39 1.69 -4.29
C ASN A 16 -4.11 0.83 -5.32
N LEU A 17 -4.87 -0.17 -4.85
CA LEU A 17 -5.80 -0.97 -5.64
C LEU A 17 -7.23 -0.59 -5.24
N ILE A 18 -8.13 -0.54 -6.20
CA ILE A 18 -9.48 0.00 -6.04
C ILE A 18 -10.50 -0.98 -6.60
N VAL A 19 -11.58 -1.23 -5.86
CA VAL A 19 -12.72 -2.05 -6.28
C VAL A 19 -14.01 -1.30 -6.01
N GLY A 20 -14.77 -0.96 -7.06
CA GLY A 20 -16.09 -0.36 -6.94
C GLY A 20 -17.11 -1.30 -6.26
N LYS A 21 -18.13 -0.74 -5.63
CA LYS A 21 -19.10 -1.52 -4.82
C LYS A 21 -19.82 -2.62 -5.60
N ASN A 22 -20.06 -2.44 -6.89
CA ASN A 22 -20.70 -3.45 -7.74
C ASN A 22 -19.67 -4.39 -8.42
N ALA A 23 -18.38 -4.14 -8.25
CA ALA A 23 -17.27 -5.00 -8.65
C ALA A 23 -16.77 -5.89 -7.50
N SER A 24 -17.27 -5.70 -6.29
CA SER A 24 -16.94 -6.50 -5.11
C SER A 24 -17.99 -7.58 -4.84
N THR A 25 -17.57 -8.67 -4.18
CA THR A 25 -18.44 -9.82 -3.89
C THR A 25 -19.53 -9.55 -2.86
N ASP A 26 -19.33 -8.59 -1.97
CA ASP A 26 -20.21 -8.27 -0.84
C ASP A 26 -20.85 -6.87 -0.92
N GLY A 27 -20.67 -6.16 -2.02
CA GLY A 27 -21.17 -4.79 -2.22
C GLY A 27 -20.37 -3.71 -1.49
N SER A 28 -19.25 -4.06 -0.87
CA SER A 28 -18.35 -3.07 -0.28
C SER A 28 -17.56 -2.29 -1.33
N THR A 29 -17.23 -1.05 -1.02
CA THR A 29 -16.11 -0.37 -1.67
C THR A 29 -14.81 -0.85 -1.03
N ILE A 30 -13.79 -1.14 -1.84
CA ILE A 30 -12.52 -1.66 -1.35
C ILE A 30 -11.38 -0.81 -1.89
N VAL A 31 -10.49 -0.40 -0.99
CA VAL A 31 -9.27 0.35 -1.32
C VAL A 31 -8.10 -0.28 -0.58
N SER A 32 -7.02 -0.55 -1.27
CA SER A 32 -5.77 -0.99 -0.64
C SER A 32 -4.68 0.07 -0.72
N TYR A 33 -3.70 -0.05 0.16
CA TYR A 33 -2.55 0.84 0.21
C TYR A 33 -1.33 0.11 0.76
N SER A 34 -0.18 0.30 0.14
CA SER A 34 1.12 0.01 0.72
C SER A 34 1.92 1.31 0.87
N ALA A 35 2.41 1.58 2.06
CA ALA A 35 3.29 2.70 2.33
C ALA A 35 4.74 2.25 2.16
N ASP A 36 5.32 2.55 1.01
CA ASP A 36 6.60 2.00 0.59
C ASP A 36 7.69 3.07 0.63
N SER A 37 8.52 3.01 1.66
CA SER A 37 9.67 3.91 1.81
C SER A 37 10.72 3.27 2.70
N TYR A 38 11.96 3.21 2.22
CA TYR A 38 13.08 2.90 3.10
C TYR A 38 13.19 3.98 4.19
N GLY A 39 13.24 3.55 5.45
CA GLY A 39 13.22 4.46 6.60
C GLY A 39 11.84 4.66 7.23
N LEU A 40 10.79 4.07 6.67
CA LEU A 40 9.46 4.10 7.25
C LEU A 40 9.26 2.97 8.27
N PHE A 41 8.99 3.35 9.50
CA PHE A 41 8.53 2.44 10.54
C PHE A 41 7.03 2.22 10.43
N GLY A 42 6.59 0.97 10.28
CA GLY A 42 5.18 0.62 10.17
C GLY A 42 4.47 0.69 11.51
N GLU A 43 3.50 1.58 11.62
CA GLU A 43 2.65 1.73 12.79
C GLU A 43 1.20 2.03 12.40
N LEU A 44 0.27 1.73 13.30
CA LEU A 44 -1.12 2.10 13.16
C LEU A 44 -1.36 3.42 13.89
N TYR A 45 -1.56 4.50 13.13
CA TYR A 45 -1.86 5.82 13.70
C TYR A 45 -3.26 5.84 14.29
N HIS A 46 -3.43 6.57 15.37
CA HIS A 46 -4.74 6.80 15.99
C HIS A 46 -4.87 8.25 16.41
N TYR A 47 -5.93 8.89 15.94
CA TYR A 47 -6.32 10.25 16.30
C TYR A 47 -7.71 10.20 16.92
N PRO A 48 -7.84 10.29 18.26
CA PRO A 48 -9.13 10.22 18.92
C PRO A 48 -10.02 11.42 18.56
N ALA A 49 -11.31 11.19 18.51
CA ALA A 49 -12.28 12.26 18.39
C ALA A 49 -12.12 13.28 19.52
N ALA A 50 -12.20 14.56 19.19
CA ALA A 50 -11.97 15.63 20.15
C ALA A 50 -12.81 16.88 19.82
N THR A 51 -12.99 17.73 20.83
CA THR A 51 -13.62 19.06 20.70
C THR A 51 -12.62 20.13 21.15
N TYR A 52 -12.53 21.19 20.39
CA TYR A 52 -11.57 22.28 20.63
C TYR A 52 -12.27 23.63 20.80
N PRO A 53 -11.76 24.53 21.63
CA PRO A 53 -12.23 25.91 21.71
C PRO A 53 -12.09 26.63 20.37
N LYS A 54 -12.95 27.62 20.11
CA LYS A 54 -12.84 28.50 18.94
C LYS A 54 -11.48 29.22 18.94
N GLY A 55 -10.81 29.27 17.78
CA GLY A 55 -9.52 29.93 17.61
C GLY A 55 -8.31 29.06 18.00
N THR A 56 -8.52 27.78 18.35
CA THR A 56 -7.42 26.84 18.54
C THR A 56 -6.66 26.68 17.22
N MET A 57 -5.32 26.69 17.29
CA MET A 57 -4.45 26.47 16.15
C MET A 57 -3.84 25.07 16.20
N LEU A 58 -3.73 24.44 15.03
CA LEU A 58 -3.07 23.15 14.84
C LEU A 58 -1.70 23.38 14.21
N LYS A 59 -0.65 22.92 14.87
CA LYS A 59 0.70 22.89 14.31
C LYS A 59 0.80 21.77 13.27
N VAL A 60 1.34 22.10 12.11
CA VAL A 60 1.53 21.16 11.01
C VAL A 60 3.02 20.84 10.87
N TYR A 61 3.32 19.56 10.86
CA TYR A 61 4.66 19.02 10.63
C TYR A 61 4.63 18.14 9.39
N GLU A 62 5.65 18.28 8.54
CA GLU A 62 5.81 17.41 7.39
C GLU A 62 5.84 15.95 7.83
N TRP A 63 5.02 15.12 7.19
CA TRP A 63 4.84 13.72 7.56
C TRP A 63 6.12 12.90 7.53
N ASP A 64 6.93 13.07 6.48
CA ASP A 64 8.11 12.24 6.24
C ASP A 64 9.32 12.64 7.10
N THR A 65 9.49 13.92 7.40
CA THR A 65 10.70 14.44 8.06
C THR A 65 10.45 15.00 9.45
N GLY A 66 9.19 15.27 9.81
CA GLY A 66 8.84 15.98 11.04
C GLY A 66 9.19 17.47 11.05
N LYS A 67 9.54 18.04 9.88
CA LYS A 67 9.82 19.47 9.77
C LYS A 67 8.57 20.29 10.08
N TYR A 68 8.70 21.29 10.96
CA TYR A 68 7.61 22.23 11.22
C TYR A 68 7.31 23.09 9.99
N LEU A 69 6.06 23.11 9.54
CA LEU A 69 5.62 23.86 8.36
C LEU A 69 4.84 25.12 8.70
N GLY A 70 4.11 25.16 9.80
CA GLY A 70 3.27 26.27 10.18
C GLY A 70 2.06 25.87 11.02
N GLU A 71 1.09 26.74 11.11
CA GLU A 71 -0.15 26.52 11.85
C GLU A 71 -1.37 26.77 10.97
N ILE A 72 -2.40 25.97 11.17
CA ILE A 72 -3.72 26.15 10.55
C ILE A 72 -4.79 26.24 11.63
N GLU A 73 -5.96 26.78 11.30
CA GLU A 73 -7.10 26.78 12.21
C GLU A 73 -7.57 25.35 12.48
N GLN A 74 -7.69 24.98 13.77
CA GLN A 74 -8.22 23.70 14.18
C GLN A 74 -9.75 23.69 14.03
N ALA A 75 -10.28 22.57 13.50
CA ALA A 75 -11.72 22.34 13.51
C ALA A 75 -12.22 22.24 14.96
N ARG A 76 -13.41 22.76 15.22
CA ARG A 76 -13.98 22.70 16.56
C ARG A 76 -14.31 21.28 17.03
N GLN A 77 -14.59 20.40 16.09
CA GLN A 77 -14.81 18.98 16.34
C GLN A 77 -14.02 18.16 15.32
N THR A 78 -13.29 17.15 15.80
CA THR A 78 -12.61 16.18 14.96
C THR A 78 -13.20 14.79 15.21
N TYR A 79 -13.14 13.94 14.18
CA TYR A 79 -13.63 12.56 14.24
C TYR A 79 -12.50 11.60 14.61
N ASN A 80 -12.87 10.43 15.14
CA ASN A 80 -11.94 9.35 15.41
C ASN A 80 -11.37 8.81 14.11
N VAL A 81 -10.05 8.69 14.04
CA VAL A 81 -9.31 8.15 12.88
C VAL A 81 -8.41 7.03 13.35
N VAL A 82 -8.49 5.89 12.69
CA VAL A 82 -7.61 4.73 12.89
C VAL A 82 -6.89 4.43 11.57
N GLY A 83 -5.58 4.60 11.55
CA GLY A 83 -4.83 4.54 10.32
C GLY A 83 -5.37 5.51 9.27
N ASN A 84 -5.74 5.00 8.12
CA ASN A 84 -6.25 5.77 7.00
C ASN A 84 -7.80 5.77 6.88
N MET A 85 -8.50 5.39 7.94
CA MET A 85 -9.96 5.33 7.96
C MET A 85 -10.53 6.06 9.18
N ASN A 86 -11.62 6.80 9.01
CA ASN A 86 -12.32 7.45 10.12
C ASN A 86 -13.57 6.67 10.55
N GLU A 87 -14.21 7.12 11.64
CA GLU A 87 -15.40 6.49 12.23
C GLU A 87 -16.65 6.48 11.33
N TYR A 88 -16.64 7.27 10.25
CA TYR A 88 -17.70 7.30 9.22
C TYR A 88 -17.34 6.47 7.99
N GLN A 89 -16.35 5.60 8.08
CA GLN A 89 -15.86 4.77 6.97
C GLN A 89 -15.25 5.57 5.81
N VAL A 90 -14.86 6.80 6.00
CA VAL A 90 -14.08 7.53 4.98
C VAL A 90 -12.65 7.03 5.01
N THR A 91 -12.11 6.67 3.86
CA THR A 91 -10.75 6.16 3.71
C THR A 91 -10.00 7.00 2.69
N ILE A 92 -8.75 7.35 3.00
CA ILE A 92 -7.85 8.05 2.09
C ILE A 92 -6.54 7.27 1.98
N GLY A 93 -6.22 6.82 0.77
CA GLY A 93 -4.91 6.30 0.40
C GLY A 93 -4.20 7.25 -0.55
N GLU A 94 -2.93 7.01 -0.84
CA GLU A 94 -2.17 7.89 -1.73
C GLU A 94 -1.07 7.16 -2.50
N THR A 95 -0.58 7.79 -3.56
CA THR A 95 0.70 7.50 -4.19
C THR A 95 1.31 8.77 -4.76
N THR A 96 2.53 9.08 -4.39
CA THR A 96 3.25 10.24 -4.91
C THR A 96 3.68 10.01 -6.35
N PHE A 97 3.21 10.83 -7.30
CA PHE A 97 3.66 10.76 -8.69
C PHE A 97 4.80 11.74 -9.02
N GLY A 98 5.10 12.67 -8.13
CA GLY A 98 6.11 13.71 -8.33
C GLY A 98 5.65 14.77 -9.32
N GLY A 99 5.65 14.45 -10.60
CA GLY A 99 5.28 15.39 -11.65
C GLY A 99 6.39 16.37 -12.00
N ARG A 100 6.01 17.59 -12.39
CA ARG A 100 6.97 18.64 -12.74
C ARG A 100 7.62 19.22 -11.48
N PRO A 101 8.97 19.10 -11.33
CA PRO A 101 9.65 19.53 -10.10
C PRO A 101 9.52 21.02 -9.82
N GLU A 102 9.42 21.85 -10.87
CA GLU A 102 9.27 23.29 -10.76
C GLU A 102 7.94 23.74 -10.11
N LEU A 103 6.99 22.83 -9.96
CA LEU A 103 5.69 23.09 -9.35
C LEU A 103 5.65 22.80 -7.84
N ALA A 104 6.71 22.26 -7.27
CA ALA A 104 6.82 22.12 -5.81
C ALA A 104 6.87 23.49 -5.13
N ASP A 105 6.08 23.67 -4.08
CA ASP A 105 6.01 24.93 -3.31
C ASP A 105 6.47 24.71 -1.87
N SER A 106 7.72 25.06 -1.58
CA SER A 106 8.30 24.96 -0.24
C SER A 106 7.73 25.99 0.77
N THR A 107 6.86 26.88 0.33
CA THR A 107 6.19 27.89 1.19
C THR A 107 4.80 27.44 1.64
N GLY A 108 4.26 26.37 1.06
CA GLY A 108 3.02 25.74 1.52
C GLY A 108 3.20 25.15 2.92
N ILE A 109 2.13 25.11 3.70
CA ILE A 109 2.18 24.61 5.07
C ILE A 109 1.40 23.32 5.30
N ILE A 110 0.85 22.71 4.23
CA ILE A 110 0.19 21.41 4.31
C ILE A 110 0.86 20.45 3.33
N ASP A 111 1.47 19.39 3.85
CA ASP A 111 1.99 18.28 3.09
C ASP A 111 0.92 17.20 2.86
N TYR A 112 1.20 16.24 1.96
CA TYR A 112 0.24 15.19 1.59
C TYR A 112 -0.20 14.34 2.79
N GLY A 113 0.72 13.97 3.67
CA GLY A 113 0.41 13.11 4.82
C GLY A 113 -0.45 13.81 5.87
N SER A 114 -0.15 15.07 6.17
CA SER A 114 -1.00 15.91 7.04
C SER A 114 -2.38 16.12 6.42
N LEU A 115 -2.45 16.31 5.11
CA LEU A 115 -3.72 16.49 4.39
C LEU A 115 -4.63 15.27 4.53
N ILE A 116 -4.06 14.07 4.57
CA ILE A 116 -4.80 12.82 4.75
C ILE A 116 -5.47 12.79 6.13
N TYR A 117 -4.70 12.88 7.22
CA TYR A 117 -5.31 12.73 8.55
C TYR A 117 -6.22 13.90 8.92
N ILE A 118 -5.87 15.13 8.50
CA ILE A 118 -6.72 16.29 8.73
C ILE A 118 -8.03 16.18 7.94
N GLY A 119 -7.97 15.74 6.70
CA GLY A 119 -9.15 15.45 5.87
C GLY A 119 -10.07 14.40 6.51
N LEU A 120 -9.49 13.32 7.01
CA LEU A 120 -10.24 12.26 7.73
C LEU A 120 -10.87 12.76 9.03
N GLN A 121 -10.19 13.62 9.77
CA GLN A 121 -10.73 14.23 11.00
C GLN A 121 -11.93 15.14 10.78
N ARG A 122 -12.15 15.61 9.54
CA ARG A 122 -13.11 16.69 9.21
C ARG A 122 -14.18 16.28 8.20
N SER A 123 -14.28 15.02 7.80
CA SER A 123 -15.19 14.60 6.74
C SER A 123 -16.01 13.38 7.12
N ARG A 124 -17.26 13.31 6.61
CA ARG A 124 -18.19 12.17 6.77
C ARG A 124 -18.43 11.41 5.48
N THR A 125 -18.04 11.96 4.35
CA THR A 125 -18.19 11.36 3.02
C THR A 125 -16.94 11.61 2.18
N ALA A 126 -16.76 10.85 1.12
CA ALA A 126 -15.66 11.06 0.17
C ALA A 126 -15.72 12.47 -0.46
N ARG A 127 -16.89 12.94 -0.86
CA ARG A 127 -17.08 14.28 -1.44
C ARG A 127 -16.74 15.38 -0.44
N GLU A 128 -17.13 15.23 0.81
CA GLU A 128 -16.77 16.17 1.87
C GLU A 128 -15.25 16.19 2.11
N ALA A 129 -14.60 15.02 2.08
CA ALA A 129 -13.15 14.93 2.19
C ALA A 129 -12.43 15.67 1.04
N ILE A 130 -12.88 15.50 -0.20
CA ILE A 130 -12.34 16.23 -1.36
C ILE A 130 -12.45 17.73 -1.13
N LYS A 131 -13.62 18.21 -0.68
CA LYS A 131 -13.84 19.64 -0.41
C LYS A 131 -12.92 20.15 0.71
N VAL A 132 -12.84 19.43 1.81
CA VAL A 132 -11.98 19.82 2.96
C VAL A 132 -10.52 19.88 2.52
N MET A 133 -10.02 18.86 1.82
CA MET A 133 -8.61 18.80 1.38
C MET A 133 -8.28 19.92 0.41
N THR A 134 -9.13 20.17 -0.58
CA THR A 134 -8.89 21.22 -1.59
C THR A 134 -9.05 22.62 -1.04
N ASP A 135 -9.99 22.88 -0.13
CA ASP A 135 -10.14 24.16 0.58
C ASP A 135 -8.91 24.46 1.45
N LEU A 136 -8.40 23.46 2.18
CA LEU A 136 -7.20 23.61 3.01
C LEU A 136 -5.97 23.95 2.18
N VAL A 137 -5.77 23.28 1.07
CA VAL A 137 -4.65 23.53 0.16
C VAL A 137 -4.76 24.93 -0.47
N GLN A 138 -5.96 25.34 -0.85
CA GLN A 138 -6.19 26.69 -1.39
C GLN A 138 -5.89 27.79 -0.36
N GLN A 139 -6.25 27.56 0.89
CA GLN A 139 -6.07 28.54 1.96
C GLN A 139 -4.63 28.60 2.47
N TYR A 140 -3.97 27.44 2.65
CA TYR A 140 -2.70 27.33 3.35
C TYR A 140 -1.51 26.96 2.46
N GLY A 141 -1.75 26.60 1.19
CA GLY A 141 -0.72 26.13 0.26
C GLY A 141 -0.40 24.65 0.41
N TYR A 142 0.15 24.07 -0.67
CA TYR A 142 0.47 22.64 -0.76
C TYR A 142 1.99 22.45 -0.85
N TYR A 143 2.56 21.82 0.16
CA TYR A 143 4.01 21.68 0.33
C TYR A 143 4.61 20.54 -0.49
N SER A 144 3.87 19.45 -0.72
CA SER A 144 4.39 18.23 -1.32
C SER A 144 4.53 18.28 -2.84
N GLU A 145 5.18 17.26 -3.40
CA GLU A 145 5.19 16.99 -4.85
C GLU A 145 3.81 16.54 -5.33
N GLY A 146 3.65 16.23 -6.62
CA GLY A 146 2.40 15.73 -7.18
C GLY A 146 1.94 14.43 -6.52
N GLU A 147 0.64 14.36 -6.21
CA GLU A 147 0.05 13.29 -5.42
C GLU A 147 -1.25 12.78 -6.03
N SER A 148 -1.39 11.45 -6.09
CA SER A 148 -2.66 10.78 -6.37
C SER A 148 -3.27 10.32 -5.06
N PHE A 149 -4.49 10.76 -4.76
CA PHE A 149 -5.26 10.30 -3.61
C PHE A 149 -6.38 9.38 -4.07
N THR A 150 -6.58 8.26 -3.36
CA THR A 150 -7.83 7.52 -3.40
C THR A 150 -8.67 7.95 -2.21
N ILE A 151 -9.86 8.48 -2.47
CA ILE A 151 -10.78 8.99 -1.44
C ILE A 151 -12.08 8.21 -1.55
N ALA A 152 -12.43 7.46 -0.52
CA ALA A 152 -13.55 6.53 -0.57
C ALA A 152 -14.44 6.63 0.66
N ASP A 153 -15.70 6.30 0.47
CA ASP A 153 -16.68 6.01 1.51
C ASP A 153 -17.50 4.76 1.11
N PRO A 154 -18.51 4.30 1.89
CA PRO A 154 -19.27 3.12 1.53
C PRO A 154 -20.04 3.18 0.19
N ASN A 155 -20.22 4.36 -0.38
CA ASN A 155 -21.02 4.57 -1.58
C ASN A 155 -20.20 4.92 -2.82
N GLU A 156 -19.05 5.59 -2.66
CA GLU A 156 -18.27 6.16 -3.75
C GLU A 156 -16.78 6.01 -3.53
N ILE A 157 -16.04 5.88 -4.63
CA ILE A 157 -14.57 5.98 -4.64
C ILE A 157 -14.18 7.04 -5.67
N TRP A 158 -13.24 7.89 -5.29
CA TRP A 158 -12.67 8.94 -6.12
C TRP A 158 -11.17 8.80 -6.22
N ILE A 159 -10.61 9.10 -7.41
CA ILE A 159 -9.19 9.33 -7.59
C ILE A 159 -9.01 10.83 -7.78
N MET A 160 -8.24 11.47 -6.91
CA MET A 160 -7.88 12.89 -7.03
C MET A 160 -6.38 13.03 -7.26
N GLU A 161 -6.02 13.69 -8.35
CA GLU A 161 -4.63 14.01 -8.65
C GLU A 161 -4.40 15.49 -8.44
N MET A 162 -3.33 15.84 -7.71
CA MET A 162 -3.03 17.20 -7.26
C MET A 162 -1.55 17.50 -7.40
N ILE A 163 -1.23 18.73 -7.82
CA ILE A 163 0.14 19.25 -7.86
C ILE A 163 0.14 20.74 -7.54
N GLY A 164 1.20 21.22 -6.89
CA GLY A 164 1.38 22.64 -6.59
C GLY A 164 1.51 23.52 -7.84
N LYS A 165 1.62 24.81 -7.63
CA LYS A 165 1.73 25.82 -8.69
C LYS A 165 3.12 26.45 -8.80
N GLY A 166 4.06 25.98 -7.99
CA GLY A 166 5.41 26.51 -7.92
C GLY A 166 5.62 27.49 -6.74
N PRO A 167 6.88 27.85 -6.48
CA PRO A 167 7.27 28.64 -5.31
C PRO A 167 6.49 29.95 -5.20
N GLY A 168 5.89 30.18 -4.02
CA GLY A 168 5.18 31.43 -3.70
C GLY A 168 3.79 31.56 -4.32
N ILE A 169 3.30 30.57 -5.08
CA ILE A 169 1.94 30.56 -5.61
C ILE A 169 1.10 29.62 -4.77
N ARG A 170 0.24 30.18 -3.93
CA ARG A 170 -0.60 29.43 -3.00
C ARG A 170 -1.63 28.57 -3.73
N GLY A 171 -1.89 27.38 -3.21
CA GLY A 171 -2.87 26.44 -3.74
C GLY A 171 -2.26 25.37 -4.62
N ALA A 172 -3.11 24.64 -5.29
CA ALA A 172 -2.75 23.56 -6.21
C ALA A 172 -3.71 23.52 -7.39
N VAL A 173 -3.29 22.86 -8.46
CA VAL A 173 -4.20 22.42 -9.52
C VAL A 173 -4.51 20.94 -9.27
N TRP A 174 -5.76 20.55 -9.49
CA TRP A 174 -6.21 19.20 -9.19
C TRP A 174 -7.44 18.82 -10.00
N VAL A 175 -7.64 17.52 -10.13
CA VAL A 175 -8.83 16.90 -10.72
C VAL A 175 -9.18 15.66 -9.92
N ALA A 176 -10.46 15.48 -9.62
CA ALA A 176 -11.01 14.29 -8.98
C ALA A 176 -12.05 13.63 -9.89
N VAL A 177 -11.90 12.35 -10.14
CA VAL A 177 -12.79 11.56 -10.98
C VAL A 177 -13.35 10.38 -10.17
N ARG A 178 -14.67 10.22 -10.21
CA ARG A 178 -15.35 9.10 -9.54
C ARG A 178 -15.12 7.80 -10.30
N VAL A 179 -14.73 6.76 -9.56
CA VAL A 179 -14.61 5.40 -10.10
C VAL A 179 -16.01 4.84 -10.34
N PRO A 180 -16.35 4.36 -11.56
CA PRO A 180 -17.62 3.69 -11.79
C PRO A 180 -17.81 2.50 -10.85
N ASP A 181 -19.03 2.29 -10.34
CA ASP A 181 -19.32 1.30 -9.32
C ASP A 181 -19.01 -0.15 -9.74
N ASP A 182 -19.05 -0.45 -11.03
CA ASP A 182 -18.79 -1.78 -11.62
C ASP A 182 -17.34 -1.98 -12.10
N CYS A 183 -16.45 -1.05 -11.79
CA CYS A 183 -15.07 -1.05 -12.26
C CYS A 183 -14.07 -1.27 -11.12
N ILE A 184 -12.89 -1.70 -11.54
CA ILE A 184 -11.65 -1.64 -10.75
C ILE A 184 -10.73 -0.56 -11.32
N SER A 185 -9.84 -0.06 -10.49
CA SER A 185 -8.79 0.89 -10.86
C SER A 185 -7.58 0.71 -9.95
N ALA A 186 -6.51 1.42 -10.26
CA ALA A 186 -5.31 1.46 -9.42
C ALA A 186 -4.48 2.69 -9.78
N HIS A 187 -3.62 3.09 -8.88
CA HIS A 187 -2.50 3.99 -9.17
C HIS A 187 -1.28 3.63 -8.32
N ALA A 188 -0.12 3.92 -8.86
CA ALA A 188 1.15 3.47 -8.29
C ALA A 188 2.28 4.44 -8.69
N ASN A 189 2.26 5.65 -8.15
CA ASN A 189 3.28 6.68 -8.34
C ASN A 189 3.40 7.26 -9.77
N GLN A 190 2.28 7.27 -10.49
CA GLN A 190 2.14 8.00 -11.75
C GLN A 190 0.73 8.56 -11.87
N SER A 191 0.63 9.80 -12.35
CA SER A 191 -0.64 10.42 -12.72
C SER A 191 -1.28 9.63 -13.86
N ARG A 192 -2.56 9.28 -13.71
CA ARG A 192 -3.30 8.44 -14.66
C ARG A 192 -4.56 9.09 -15.20
N ILE A 193 -4.94 10.25 -14.71
CA ILE A 193 -6.08 11.00 -15.23
C ILE A 193 -5.60 11.76 -16.47
N HIS A 194 -6.01 11.29 -17.64
CA HIS A 194 -5.78 11.96 -18.93
C HIS A 194 -6.93 12.94 -19.21
N GLN A 195 -7.72 12.71 -20.25
CA GLN A 195 -8.91 13.51 -20.52
C GLN A 195 -10.00 13.18 -19.48
N PHE A 196 -10.79 14.17 -19.13
CA PHE A 196 -11.91 14.03 -18.21
C PHE A 196 -13.08 14.89 -18.69
N ASP A 197 -14.32 14.46 -18.40
CA ASP A 197 -15.52 15.18 -18.82
C ASP A 197 -15.77 16.38 -17.90
N MET A 198 -15.42 17.56 -18.38
CA MET A 198 -15.59 18.82 -17.64
C MET A 198 -17.06 19.22 -17.44
N ASN A 199 -17.99 18.58 -18.14
CA ASN A 199 -19.43 18.84 -18.04
C ASN A 199 -20.13 17.89 -17.07
N ASP A 200 -19.54 16.73 -16.76
CA ASP A 200 -20.06 15.76 -15.81
C ASP A 200 -19.67 16.15 -14.38
N LYS A 201 -20.36 17.13 -13.82
CA LYS A 201 -20.07 17.64 -12.47
C LYS A 201 -20.42 16.67 -11.34
N GLU A 202 -21.15 15.62 -11.63
CA GLU A 202 -21.46 14.57 -10.66
C GLU A 202 -20.27 13.62 -10.46
N ASN A 203 -19.56 13.29 -11.55
CA ASN A 203 -18.48 12.31 -11.55
C ASN A 203 -17.09 12.93 -11.80
N CYS A 204 -16.99 14.24 -11.97
CA CYS A 204 -15.74 14.93 -12.20
C CYS A 204 -15.75 16.31 -11.54
N ILE A 205 -14.80 16.54 -10.64
CA ILE A 205 -14.62 17.80 -9.92
C ILE A 205 -13.17 18.24 -10.13
N TYR A 206 -12.94 19.52 -10.37
CA TYR A 206 -11.60 20.01 -10.69
C TYR A 206 -11.40 21.46 -10.24
N SER A 207 -10.14 21.87 -10.06
CA SER A 207 -9.81 23.26 -9.76
C SER A 207 -10.14 24.14 -10.97
N PRO A 208 -10.71 25.35 -10.76
CA PRO A 208 -11.14 26.21 -11.86
C PRO A 208 -10.05 26.55 -12.86
N ASP A 209 -8.81 26.59 -12.43
CA ASP A 209 -7.64 26.97 -13.20
C ASP A 209 -6.80 25.78 -13.72
N VAL A 210 -7.30 24.54 -13.61
CA VAL A 210 -6.54 23.35 -13.99
C VAL A 210 -6.05 23.35 -15.44
N VAL A 211 -6.82 23.92 -16.35
CA VAL A 211 -6.44 24.05 -17.78
C VAL A 211 -5.73 25.37 -18.06
N SER A 212 -6.26 26.49 -17.55
CA SER A 212 -5.68 27.81 -17.80
C SER A 212 -4.26 27.93 -17.25
N PHE A 213 -3.99 27.37 -16.08
CA PHE A 213 -2.65 27.33 -15.51
C PHE A 213 -1.66 26.52 -16.37
N ALA A 214 -2.10 25.39 -16.92
CA ALA A 214 -1.28 24.59 -17.84
C ALA A 214 -0.95 25.38 -19.12
N ARG A 215 -1.90 26.15 -19.65
CA ARG A 215 -1.65 27.02 -20.81
C ARG A 215 -0.68 28.14 -20.49
N GLU A 216 -0.87 28.81 -19.38
CA GLU A 216 0.02 29.88 -18.92
C GLU A 216 1.47 29.39 -18.78
N LYS A 217 1.67 28.18 -18.25
CA LYS A 217 2.99 27.55 -18.12
C LYS A 217 3.53 26.94 -19.41
N GLY A 218 2.77 26.93 -20.49
CA GLY A 218 3.17 26.31 -21.74
C GLY A 218 3.17 24.77 -21.72
N TYR A 219 2.48 24.16 -20.76
CA TYR A 219 2.37 22.70 -20.66
C TYR A 219 1.29 22.10 -21.58
N PHE A 220 0.37 22.94 -22.04
CA PHE A 220 -0.72 22.56 -22.90
C PHE A 220 -1.09 23.69 -23.87
N SER A 221 -1.39 23.30 -25.09
CA SER A 221 -2.01 24.16 -26.10
C SER A 221 -3.10 23.36 -26.82
N GLY A 222 -4.24 23.96 -27.10
CA GLY A 222 -5.35 23.27 -27.75
C GLY A 222 -6.70 23.59 -27.10
N VAL A 223 -7.71 22.83 -27.47
CA VAL A 223 -9.06 22.97 -26.93
C VAL A 223 -9.24 22.16 -25.65
N ASN A 224 -10.11 22.63 -24.75
CA ASN A 224 -10.25 22.02 -23.41
C ASN A 224 -10.53 20.52 -23.42
N LYS A 225 -11.31 20.02 -24.40
CA LYS A 225 -11.63 18.58 -24.50
C LYS A 225 -10.42 17.67 -24.72
N ASP A 226 -9.32 18.23 -25.23
CA ASP A 226 -8.08 17.49 -25.51
C ASP A 226 -7.09 17.58 -24.34
N PHE A 227 -7.43 18.32 -23.27
CA PHE A 227 -6.57 18.48 -22.12
C PHE A 227 -6.39 17.16 -21.38
N SER A 228 -5.13 16.78 -21.14
CA SER A 228 -4.74 15.64 -20.31
C SER A 228 -4.00 16.15 -19.08
N PHE A 229 -4.54 15.90 -17.89
CA PHE A 229 -3.89 16.26 -16.64
C PHE A 229 -2.51 15.59 -16.52
N ALA A 230 -2.46 14.28 -16.76
CA ALA A 230 -1.22 13.51 -16.68
C ALA A 230 -0.14 14.05 -17.65
N ASN A 231 -0.50 14.30 -18.92
CA ASN A 231 0.45 14.80 -19.90
C ASN A 231 0.95 16.21 -19.57
N ALA A 232 0.06 17.06 -19.07
CA ALA A 232 0.41 18.44 -18.72
C ALA A 232 1.32 18.50 -17.48
N TYR A 233 0.98 17.79 -16.42
CA TYR A 233 1.60 17.95 -15.10
C TYR A 233 2.58 16.85 -14.70
N ALA A 234 2.46 15.67 -15.28
CA ALA A 234 3.31 14.52 -14.98
C ALA A 234 3.66 13.73 -16.25
N PRO A 235 4.42 14.31 -17.19
CA PRO A 235 4.77 13.65 -18.44
C PRO A 235 5.39 12.27 -18.21
N LEU A 236 4.99 11.30 -19.05
CA LEU A 236 5.46 9.92 -18.98
C LEU A 236 6.96 9.83 -19.27
N ASP A 237 7.68 9.14 -18.42
CA ASP A 237 9.08 8.75 -18.62
C ASP A 237 9.26 7.24 -18.43
N PHE A 238 10.48 6.75 -18.53
CA PHE A 238 10.78 5.33 -18.35
C PHE A 238 10.34 4.81 -16.97
N GLY A 239 10.66 5.54 -15.90
CA GLY A 239 10.31 5.17 -14.53
C GLY A 239 8.81 5.12 -14.30
N ALA A 240 8.07 6.10 -14.82
CA ALA A 240 6.62 6.14 -14.79
C ALA A 240 5.99 4.90 -15.44
N ARG A 241 6.57 4.44 -16.53
CA ARG A 241 6.09 3.28 -17.28
C ARG A 241 6.45 1.97 -16.60
N ARG A 242 7.72 1.76 -16.28
CA ARG A 242 8.25 0.46 -15.86
C ARG A 242 8.17 0.23 -14.34
N PHE A 243 8.34 1.26 -13.51
CA PHE A 243 8.26 1.12 -12.06
C PHE A 243 6.88 1.46 -11.50
N CYS A 244 6.05 2.21 -12.23
CA CYS A 244 4.76 2.69 -11.76
C CYS A 244 3.60 2.00 -12.50
N GLU A 245 3.38 2.32 -13.77
CA GLU A 245 2.27 1.76 -14.55
C GLU A 245 2.32 0.23 -14.70
N ALA A 246 3.48 -0.39 -14.64
CA ALA A 246 3.62 -1.85 -14.65
C ALA A 246 2.88 -2.51 -13.47
N ARG A 247 2.85 -1.89 -12.29
CA ARG A 247 2.10 -2.40 -11.12
C ARG A 247 0.59 -2.34 -11.34
N VAL A 248 0.12 -1.28 -11.97
CA VAL A 248 -1.29 -1.16 -12.38
C VAL A 248 -1.62 -2.21 -13.43
N TRP A 249 -0.74 -2.40 -14.42
CA TRP A 249 -0.90 -3.44 -15.43
C TRP A 249 -1.01 -4.83 -14.80
N SER A 250 -0.18 -5.17 -13.81
CA SER A 250 -0.24 -6.48 -13.14
C SER A 250 -1.62 -6.75 -12.55
N TYR A 251 -2.20 -5.75 -11.90
CA TYR A 251 -3.55 -5.83 -11.35
C TYR A 251 -4.62 -6.02 -12.45
N PHE A 252 -4.57 -5.22 -13.50
CA PHE A 252 -5.51 -5.34 -14.61
C PHE A 252 -5.35 -6.67 -15.35
N ASN A 253 -4.12 -7.12 -15.57
CA ASN A 253 -3.83 -8.40 -16.20
C ASN A 253 -4.38 -9.59 -15.42
N LYS A 254 -4.31 -9.52 -14.09
CA LYS A 254 -4.83 -10.58 -13.21
C LYS A 254 -6.35 -10.71 -13.26
N PHE A 255 -7.07 -9.58 -13.33
CA PHE A 255 -8.52 -9.55 -13.09
C PHE A 255 -9.35 -9.16 -14.31
N THR A 256 -8.77 -8.99 -15.50
CA THR A 256 -9.50 -8.73 -16.75
C THR A 256 -9.12 -9.74 -17.83
N ASP A 257 -10.01 -9.95 -18.79
CA ASP A 257 -9.76 -10.89 -19.90
C ASP A 257 -8.76 -10.33 -20.92
N ASN A 258 -8.67 -9.02 -21.03
CA ASN A 258 -7.84 -8.31 -22.02
C ASN A 258 -6.62 -7.61 -21.41
N GLY A 259 -6.27 -7.88 -20.16
CA GLY A 259 -5.15 -7.20 -19.47
C GLY A 259 -3.82 -7.36 -20.20
N LYS A 260 -3.57 -8.51 -20.84
CA LYS A 260 -2.38 -8.75 -21.67
C LYS A 260 -2.22 -7.75 -22.82
N ASP A 261 -3.30 -7.17 -23.32
CA ASP A 261 -3.29 -6.24 -24.45
C ASP A 261 -2.65 -4.89 -24.08
N TYR A 262 -2.48 -4.61 -22.79
CA TYR A 262 -1.80 -3.41 -22.27
C TYR A 262 -0.30 -3.59 -22.07
N LEU A 263 0.23 -4.82 -22.17
CA LEU A 263 1.67 -5.07 -22.02
C LEU A 263 2.54 -4.26 -22.99
N PRO A 264 2.18 -4.06 -24.28
CA PRO A 264 2.96 -3.22 -25.18
C PRO A 264 3.16 -1.78 -24.69
N TYR A 265 2.21 -1.21 -23.94
CA TYR A 265 2.37 0.10 -23.30
C TYR A 265 3.45 0.05 -22.21
N ILE A 266 3.44 -0.98 -21.39
CA ILE A 266 4.46 -1.18 -20.34
C ILE A 266 5.85 -1.41 -20.94
N GLU A 267 5.94 -2.14 -22.06
CA GLU A 267 7.20 -2.40 -22.78
C GLU A 267 7.70 -1.22 -23.61
N GLY A 268 6.95 -0.12 -23.69
CA GLY A 268 7.34 1.06 -24.47
C GLY A 268 7.13 0.93 -25.97
N LYS A 269 6.36 -0.06 -26.42
CA LYS A 269 6.02 -0.28 -27.84
C LYS A 269 4.92 0.64 -28.34
N THR A 270 4.13 1.21 -27.45
CA THR A 270 3.08 2.20 -27.73
C THR A 270 3.02 3.22 -26.60
N ASN A 271 2.53 4.42 -26.90
CA ASN A 271 2.29 5.49 -25.92
C ASN A 271 0.80 5.64 -25.56
N THR A 272 -0.07 4.78 -26.09
CA THR A 272 -1.48 4.78 -25.71
C THR A 272 -1.60 4.28 -24.27
N PRO A 273 -2.07 5.12 -23.32
CA PRO A 273 -2.16 4.73 -21.92
C PRO A 273 -3.23 3.66 -21.71
N MET A 274 -3.08 2.91 -20.63
CA MET A 274 -4.14 2.01 -20.16
C MET A 274 -5.38 2.83 -19.75
N PRO A 275 -6.59 2.28 -19.87
CA PRO A 275 -7.78 2.91 -19.31
C PRO A 275 -7.62 3.19 -17.82
N LEU A 276 -8.19 4.28 -17.33
CA LEU A 276 -8.21 4.58 -15.88
C LEU A 276 -9.06 3.56 -15.13
N PHE A 277 -10.19 3.16 -15.72
CA PHE A 277 -11.14 2.21 -15.17
C PHE A 277 -11.31 1.01 -16.10
N VAL A 278 -11.41 -0.19 -15.53
CA VAL A 278 -11.67 -1.43 -16.27
C VAL A 278 -12.71 -2.27 -15.53
N LYS A 279 -13.52 -3.02 -16.26
CA LYS A 279 -14.45 -3.98 -15.68
C LYS A 279 -13.72 -5.29 -15.38
N PRO A 280 -13.78 -5.81 -14.15
CA PRO A 280 -13.17 -7.09 -13.84
C PRO A 280 -13.96 -8.24 -14.48
N LYS A 281 -13.27 -9.34 -14.80
CA LYS A 281 -13.89 -10.57 -15.34
C LYS A 281 -14.81 -11.29 -14.36
N HIS A 282 -14.62 -11.06 -13.06
CA HIS A 282 -15.48 -11.51 -11.96
C HIS A 282 -15.39 -10.51 -10.81
N LYS A 283 -16.34 -10.56 -9.89
CA LYS A 283 -16.30 -9.74 -8.68
C LYS A 283 -15.12 -10.15 -7.78
N LEU A 284 -14.49 -9.19 -7.13
CA LEU A 284 -13.37 -9.39 -6.23
C LEU A 284 -13.82 -9.41 -4.78
N SER A 285 -13.28 -10.34 -4.01
CA SER A 285 -13.40 -10.35 -2.55
C SER A 285 -12.30 -9.47 -1.90
N VAL A 286 -12.48 -9.17 -0.62
CA VAL A 286 -11.41 -8.55 0.19
C VAL A 286 -10.14 -9.41 0.17
N GLN A 287 -10.28 -10.75 0.22
CA GLN A 287 -9.14 -11.66 0.16
C GLN A 287 -8.40 -11.60 -1.19
N ASP A 288 -9.13 -11.45 -2.31
CA ASP A 288 -8.49 -11.25 -3.62
C ASP A 288 -7.58 -10.03 -3.65
N VAL A 289 -8.01 -8.93 -2.98
CA VAL A 289 -7.21 -7.71 -2.89
C VAL A 289 -6.02 -7.89 -1.94
N LYS A 290 -6.19 -8.56 -0.80
CA LYS A 290 -5.07 -8.91 0.09
C LYS A 290 -4.01 -9.72 -0.66
N ASP A 291 -4.42 -10.73 -1.42
CA ASP A 291 -3.52 -11.58 -2.18
C ASP A 291 -2.84 -10.80 -3.32
N MET A 292 -3.56 -9.90 -3.98
CA MET A 292 -2.98 -9.04 -5.03
C MET A 292 -1.93 -8.06 -4.49
N MET A 293 -2.05 -7.61 -3.25
CA MET A 293 -1.00 -6.80 -2.61
C MET A 293 0.31 -7.56 -2.42
N ARG A 294 0.29 -8.89 -2.52
CA ARG A 294 1.46 -9.79 -2.42
C ARG A 294 2.12 -10.09 -3.77
N ASP A 295 1.66 -9.47 -4.86
CA ASP A 295 2.11 -9.73 -6.23
C ASP A 295 3.55 -9.30 -6.51
N HIS A 296 4.28 -10.16 -7.25
CA HIS A 296 5.64 -9.91 -7.77
C HIS A 296 5.73 -10.23 -9.27
N TYR A 297 4.64 -10.04 -10.02
CA TYR A 297 4.54 -10.37 -11.45
C TYR A 297 4.64 -11.86 -11.76
N GLU A 298 4.41 -12.75 -10.79
CA GLU A 298 4.55 -14.21 -10.97
C GLU A 298 3.75 -14.71 -12.17
N GLY A 299 4.40 -15.51 -13.02
CA GLY A 299 3.80 -16.10 -14.21
C GLY A 299 3.59 -15.14 -15.38
N THR A 300 4.11 -13.93 -15.31
CA THR A 300 4.06 -12.92 -16.40
C THR A 300 5.44 -12.72 -17.03
N PRO A 301 5.52 -12.01 -18.17
CA PRO A 301 6.82 -11.63 -18.76
C PRO A 301 7.70 -10.74 -17.87
N LEU A 302 7.13 -10.15 -16.81
CA LEU A 302 7.85 -9.31 -15.85
C LEU A 302 8.30 -10.08 -14.58
N ASP A 303 8.08 -11.38 -14.52
CA ASP A 303 8.44 -12.23 -13.38
C ASP A 303 9.96 -12.25 -13.16
N ILE A 304 10.38 -11.80 -11.99
CA ILE A 304 11.81 -11.72 -11.60
C ILE A 304 12.27 -12.88 -10.71
N SER A 305 11.42 -13.87 -10.46
CA SER A 305 11.75 -14.99 -9.58
C SER A 305 12.53 -16.11 -10.26
N ASN A 306 12.72 -16.07 -11.59
CA ASN A 306 13.27 -17.17 -12.37
C ASN A 306 14.60 -16.86 -13.08
N ASP A 307 15.16 -15.67 -12.91
CA ASP A 307 16.44 -15.28 -13.47
C ASP A 307 17.58 -15.37 -12.43
N PHE A 308 18.81 -15.11 -12.86
CA PHE A 308 20.00 -15.13 -12.00
C PHE A 308 19.88 -14.16 -10.81
N GLY A 309 19.22 -13.01 -11.00
CA GLY A 309 19.02 -12.01 -9.95
C GLY A 309 18.15 -12.48 -8.79
N ALA A 310 17.32 -13.51 -9.00
CA ALA A 310 16.53 -14.14 -7.94
C ALA A 310 17.38 -14.99 -6.98
N GLY A 311 18.60 -15.31 -7.38
CA GLY A 311 19.51 -16.10 -6.58
C GLY A 311 19.10 -17.57 -6.44
N LEU A 312 19.80 -18.26 -5.56
CA LEU A 312 19.66 -19.68 -5.29
C LEU A 312 18.24 -20.11 -4.90
N TYR A 313 17.54 -19.24 -4.17
CA TYR A 313 16.24 -19.57 -3.57
C TYR A 313 15.08 -18.77 -4.17
N LYS A 314 15.21 -18.28 -5.41
CA LYS A 314 14.13 -17.64 -6.17
C LYS A 314 13.46 -16.46 -5.43
N THR A 315 14.28 -15.61 -4.82
CA THR A 315 13.80 -14.45 -4.07
C THR A 315 13.09 -13.46 -5.02
N PRO A 316 11.82 -13.08 -4.74
CA PRO A 316 11.03 -12.28 -5.65
C PRO A 316 11.23 -10.77 -5.47
N TYR A 317 12.37 -10.33 -4.99
CA TYR A 317 12.72 -8.91 -4.91
C TYR A 317 14.18 -8.67 -5.26
N ARG A 318 14.50 -7.40 -5.52
CA ARG A 318 15.86 -6.96 -5.83
C ARG A 318 16.35 -5.92 -4.82
N LEU A 319 17.66 -5.88 -4.64
CA LEU A 319 18.27 -4.84 -3.82
C LEU A 319 18.25 -3.49 -4.57
N SER A 320 17.98 -2.42 -3.82
CA SER A 320 18.07 -1.05 -4.32
C SER A 320 19.57 -0.63 -4.45
N PRO A 321 19.94 0.15 -5.49
CA PRO A 321 19.09 0.73 -6.53
C PRO A 321 18.68 -0.30 -7.59
N LEU A 322 17.45 -0.16 -8.11
CA LEU A 322 16.95 -1.09 -9.12
C LEU A 322 17.55 -0.89 -10.50
N ASN A 323 18.05 0.29 -10.81
CA ASN A 323 18.81 0.56 -12.03
C ASN A 323 20.31 0.54 -11.74
N PHE A 324 21.07 0.03 -12.69
CA PHE A 324 22.51 -0.15 -12.58
C PHE A 324 23.21 -0.08 -13.95
N LYS A 325 24.52 0.11 -13.95
CA LYS A 325 25.32 0.13 -15.16
C LYS A 325 26.27 -1.06 -15.22
N VAL A 326 26.44 -1.61 -16.43
CA VAL A 326 27.50 -2.56 -16.75
C VAL A 326 28.19 -2.05 -18.03
N GLY A 327 29.44 -1.68 -17.92
CA GLY A 327 30.12 -0.93 -18.98
C GLY A 327 29.42 0.40 -19.22
N ASP A 328 29.13 0.72 -20.47
CA ASP A 328 28.49 1.95 -20.89
C ASP A 328 26.93 1.83 -20.98
N ARG A 329 26.41 0.65 -20.68
CA ARG A 329 24.96 0.39 -20.79
C ARG A 329 24.27 0.44 -19.44
N GLU A 330 23.05 0.99 -19.44
CA GLU A 330 22.17 1.05 -18.29
C GLU A 330 21.14 -0.09 -18.32
N TYR A 331 20.89 -0.67 -17.17
CA TYR A 331 19.97 -1.78 -16.94
C TYR A 331 19.10 -1.48 -15.73
N PHE A 332 18.01 -2.23 -15.57
CA PHE A 332 17.11 -2.10 -14.45
C PHE A 332 16.57 -3.48 -14.02
N ASN A 333 16.04 -3.53 -12.81
CA ASN A 333 15.19 -4.61 -12.31
C ASN A 333 13.75 -4.13 -12.17
N GLU A 334 12.80 -5.04 -12.25
CA GLU A 334 11.38 -4.72 -12.04
C GLU A 334 11.10 -4.27 -10.61
N ARG A 335 10.04 -3.48 -10.44
CA ARG A 335 9.51 -3.05 -9.15
C ARG A 335 8.07 -3.57 -9.02
N PRO A 336 7.83 -4.65 -8.27
CA PRO A 336 6.50 -5.24 -8.10
C PRO A 336 5.64 -4.46 -7.10
N ILE A 337 4.37 -4.86 -6.96
CA ILE A 337 3.44 -4.31 -5.96
C ILE A 337 3.99 -4.58 -4.56
N SER A 338 4.28 -5.83 -4.23
CA SER A 338 4.90 -6.17 -2.96
C SER A 338 6.40 -5.91 -2.98
N THR A 339 6.89 -5.25 -1.96
CA THR A 339 8.31 -4.88 -1.83
C THR A 339 8.72 -4.84 -0.36
N GLN A 340 9.98 -5.18 -0.10
CA GLN A 340 10.55 -5.18 1.25
C GLN A 340 10.68 -3.80 1.90
N GLN A 341 10.47 -2.73 1.15
CA GLN A 341 10.55 -1.36 1.68
C GLN A 341 9.23 -0.86 2.30
N SER A 342 8.18 -1.67 2.32
CA SER A 342 6.91 -1.28 2.92
C SER A 342 7.02 -1.17 4.44
N GLY A 343 6.49 -0.09 5.01
CA GLY A 343 6.34 0.06 6.46
C GLY A 343 5.05 -0.59 6.95
N PHE A 344 3.94 -0.30 6.27
CA PHE A 344 2.64 -0.90 6.54
C PHE A 344 1.80 -1.03 5.27
N VAL A 345 0.81 -1.89 5.36
CA VAL A 345 -0.13 -2.19 4.28
C VAL A 345 -1.54 -2.30 4.84
N PHE A 346 -2.54 -1.96 4.03
CA PHE A 346 -3.92 -2.24 4.40
C PHE A 346 -4.82 -2.53 3.19
N VAL A 347 -5.94 -3.19 3.48
CA VAL A 347 -7.11 -3.29 2.63
C VAL A 347 -8.29 -2.75 3.42
N ALA A 348 -8.88 -1.65 2.96
CA ALA A 348 -10.04 -1.03 3.56
C ALA A 348 -11.33 -1.58 2.94
N GLN A 349 -12.25 -1.99 3.78
CA GLN A 349 -13.58 -2.49 3.42
C GLN A 349 -14.63 -1.55 4.00
N MET A 350 -15.43 -0.89 3.16
CA MET A 350 -16.48 0.03 3.56
C MET A 350 -17.83 -0.47 3.05
N ARG A 351 -18.85 -0.51 3.92
CA ARG A 351 -20.15 -1.12 3.63
C ARG A 351 -21.31 -0.23 3.99
N ALA A 352 -22.10 0.16 3.00
CA ALA A 352 -23.27 1.02 3.16
C ALA A 352 -24.47 0.31 3.85
N ASN A 353 -24.52 -1.02 3.79
CA ASN A 353 -25.59 -1.82 4.38
C ASN A 353 -25.39 -2.13 5.88
N LYS A 354 -24.37 -1.55 6.50
CA LYS A 354 -24.07 -1.71 7.93
C LYS A 354 -23.93 -0.34 8.60
N PRO A 355 -24.24 -0.23 9.90
CA PRO A 355 -23.95 0.98 10.66
C PRO A 355 -22.45 1.30 10.64
N ASP A 356 -22.10 2.58 10.65
CA ASP A 356 -20.71 3.03 10.53
C ASP A 356 -19.74 2.36 11.51
N PRO A 357 -20.05 2.17 12.80
CA PRO A 357 -19.11 1.51 13.71
C PRO A 357 -18.73 0.08 13.31
N ILE A 358 -19.59 -0.60 12.55
CA ILE A 358 -19.43 -2.00 12.12
C ILE A 358 -18.97 -2.08 10.67
N GLY A 359 -19.45 -1.18 9.81
CA GLY A 359 -19.29 -1.25 8.35
C GLY A 359 -17.89 -1.06 7.85
N GLY A 360 -17.09 -0.25 8.53
CA GLY A 360 -15.70 0.06 8.15
C GLY A 360 -14.70 -0.86 8.84
N VAL A 361 -13.95 -1.62 8.05
CA VAL A 361 -12.86 -2.47 8.53
C VAL A 361 -11.58 -2.12 7.76
N LEU A 362 -10.58 -1.69 8.48
CA LEU A 362 -9.23 -1.54 7.96
C LEU A 362 -8.46 -2.84 8.25
N TRP A 363 -8.33 -3.70 7.26
CA TRP A 363 -7.50 -4.88 7.34
C TRP A 363 -6.04 -4.45 7.24
N PHE A 364 -5.35 -4.44 8.38
CA PHE A 364 -4.06 -3.77 8.56
C PHE A 364 -2.94 -4.76 8.86
N GLY A 365 -1.78 -4.55 8.24
CA GLY A 365 -0.55 -5.29 8.51
C GLY A 365 0.67 -4.38 8.48
N VAL A 366 1.75 -4.81 9.09
CA VAL A 366 3.03 -4.11 9.12
C VAL A 366 4.08 -4.86 8.32
N ASP A 367 5.15 -4.16 7.91
CA ASP A 367 6.20 -4.66 7.02
C ASP A 367 5.67 -4.91 5.59
N ASP A 368 6.36 -5.71 4.77
CA ASP A 368 5.95 -5.93 3.39
C ASP A 368 4.67 -6.79 3.27
N ALA A 369 3.87 -6.51 2.26
CA ALA A 369 2.61 -7.20 2.04
C ALA A 369 2.78 -8.71 1.78
N ASN A 370 3.92 -9.13 1.23
CA ASN A 370 4.19 -10.54 0.92
C ASN A 370 4.11 -11.41 2.17
N MET A 371 4.65 -10.93 3.29
CA MET A 371 4.70 -11.67 4.54
C MET A 371 3.84 -11.08 5.66
N ALA A 372 3.18 -9.94 5.43
CA ALA A 372 2.25 -9.36 6.39
C ALA A 372 0.98 -10.22 6.56
N VAL A 373 0.36 -10.09 7.72
CA VAL A 373 -0.99 -10.60 8.01
C VAL A 373 -1.93 -9.42 8.15
N PHE A 374 -3.02 -9.41 7.40
CA PHE A 374 -4.03 -8.38 7.48
C PHE A 374 -5.00 -8.67 8.63
N THR A 375 -4.86 -7.93 9.74
CA THR A 375 -5.73 -8.06 10.91
C THR A 375 -6.90 -7.08 10.85
N PRO A 376 -8.10 -7.44 11.34
CA PRO A 376 -9.28 -6.58 11.26
C PRO A 376 -9.21 -5.45 12.29
N VAL A 377 -9.10 -4.21 11.82
CA VAL A 377 -9.18 -3.00 12.62
C VAL A 377 -10.51 -2.31 12.30
N TYR A 378 -11.43 -2.27 13.24
CA TYR A 378 -12.71 -1.60 13.05
C TYR A 378 -12.56 -0.08 13.14
N CYS A 379 -13.23 0.65 12.27
CA CYS A 379 -13.07 2.11 12.13
C CYS A 379 -13.48 2.90 13.39
N CYS A 380 -14.30 2.30 14.24
CA CYS A 380 -14.72 2.89 15.51
C CYS A 380 -13.73 2.65 16.67
N ALA A 381 -12.67 1.87 16.47
CA ALA A 381 -11.72 1.55 17.53
C ALA A 381 -11.14 2.82 18.17
N THR A 382 -11.18 2.87 19.51
CA THR A 382 -10.75 4.02 20.29
C THR A 382 -9.34 3.88 20.85
N LYS A 383 -8.69 2.74 20.57
CA LYS A 383 -7.30 2.46 20.96
C LYS A 383 -6.62 1.64 19.86
N ALA A 384 -5.43 2.05 19.45
CA ALA A 384 -4.58 1.23 18.61
C ALA A 384 -4.00 0.06 19.42
N PRO A 385 -3.83 -1.13 18.81
CA PRO A 385 -3.09 -2.23 19.42
C PRO A 385 -1.67 -1.79 19.79
N VAL A 386 -1.23 -2.12 21.02
CA VAL A 386 0.08 -1.68 21.52
C VAL A 386 1.21 -2.16 20.61
N CYS A 387 1.14 -3.39 20.10
CA CYS A 387 2.17 -3.94 19.21
C CYS A 387 2.28 -3.19 17.86
N TYR A 388 1.25 -2.44 17.45
CA TYR A 388 1.25 -1.59 16.25
C TYR A 388 1.64 -0.14 16.52
N THR A 389 2.08 0.18 17.71
CA THR A 389 2.55 1.52 18.10
C THR A 389 4.07 1.55 18.22
N ARG A 390 4.63 2.70 18.58
CA ARG A 390 6.06 2.85 18.93
C ARG A 390 6.36 2.35 20.33
N VAL A 391 5.93 1.13 20.63
CA VAL A 391 6.16 0.47 21.91
C VAL A 391 7.66 0.43 22.25
N ASP A 392 8.00 0.68 23.51
CA ASP A 392 9.39 0.75 23.99
C ASP A 392 10.27 1.80 23.26
N GLY A 393 9.64 2.79 22.62
CA GLY A 393 10.34 3.77 21.79
C GLY A 393 10.82 3.23 20.47
N ALA A 394 10.25 2.11 19.99
CA ALA A 394 10.60 1.52 18.71
C ALA A 394 10.36 2.51 17.55
N ASP A 395 11.31 2.56 16.64
CA ASP A 395 11.28 3.27 15.38
C ASP A 395 12.11 2.50 14.33
N TYR A 396 12.37 3.10 13.19
CA TYR A 396 13.09 2.42 12.11
C TYR A 396 14.55 2.07 12.43
N ILE A 397 15.14 2.67 13.46
CA ILE A 397 16.52 2.40 13.91
C ILE A 397 16.58 1.93 15.36
N THR A 398 15.44 1.75 16.01
CA THR A 398 15.35 1.28 17.41
C THR A 398 14.49 0.01 17.45
N PHE A 399 15.14 -1.13 17.64
CA PHE A 399 14.49 -2.44 17.68
C PHE A 399 13.77 -2.67 19.02
N SER A 400 12.59 -3.30 18.96
CA SER A 400 11.91 -3.87 20.12
C SER A 400 11.30 -5.22 19.79
N TRP A 401 11.46 -6.19 20.69
CA TRP A 401 10.80 -7.50 20.62
C TRP A 401 9.28 -7.41 20.85
N ASN A 402 8.76 -6.27 21.27
CA ASN A 402 7.33 -5.99 21.48
C ASN A 402 6.69 -5.25 20.29
N SER A 403 7.48 -4.85 19.31
CA SER A 403 7.02 -4.18 18.10
C SER A 403 6.61 -5.19 17.02
N ALA A 404 5.38 -5.11 16.53
CA ALA A 404 4.93 -5.94 15.43
C ALA A 404 5.75 -5.68 14.16
N PHE A 405 6.04 -4.41 13.83
CA PHE A 405 6.90 -4.09 12.68
C PHE A 405 8.23 -4.85 12.75
N TRP A 406 8.92 -4.81 13.89
CA TRP A 406 10.22 -5.48 14.03
C TRP A 406 10.12 -7.00 14.01
N ILE A 407 9.06 -7.59 14.56
CA ILE A 407 8.87 -9.04 14.51
C ILE A 407 8.57 -9.50 13.08
N PHE A 408 7.71 -8.80 12.35
CA PHE A 408 7.45 -9.11 10.93
C PHE A 408 8.69 -8.89 10.07
N ASN A 409 9.43 -7.80 10.28
CA ASN A 409 10.67 -7.51 9.57
C ASN A 409 11.78 -8.55 9.88
N TRP A 410 11.89 -8.99 11.14
CA TRP A 410 12.81 -10.08 11.52
C TRP A 410 12.48 -11.38 10.77
N VAL A 411 11.24 -11.80 10.72
CA VAL A 411 10.82 -13.01 10.00
C VAL A 411 11.07 -12.86 8.50
N SER A 412 10.68 -11.76 7.89
CA SER A 412 10.87 -11.54 6.46
C SER A 412 12.36 -11.54 6.07
N ASN A 413 13.22 -10.89 6.85
CA ASN A 413 14.66 -10.88 6.60
C ASN A 413 15.33 -12.25 6.84
N MET A 414 14.73 -13.12 7.62
CA MET A 414 15.16 -14.52 7.77
C MET A 414 14.76 -15.37 6.55
N VAL A 415 13.57 -15.12 6.00
CA VAL A 415 12.97 -15.92 4.92
C VAL A 415 13.53 -15.54 3.55
N TYR A 416 13.66 -14.25 3.22
CA TYR A 416 14.07 -13.82 1.88
C TYR A 416 15.38 -14.43 1.39
N PRO A 417 16.45 -14.57 2.17
CA PRO A 417 17.68 -15.22 1.71
C PRO A 417 17.52 -16.69 1.35
N ARG A 418 16.46 -17.35 1.82
CA ARG A 418 16.13 -18.76 1.55
C ARG A 418 14.67 -18.93 1.18
N TYR A 419 14.17 -18.03 0.35
CA TYR A 419 12.76 -17.81 0.09
C TYR A 419 12.00 -19.08 -0.31
N SER A 420 12.38 -19.75 -1.40
CA SER A 420 11.69 -20.94 -1.90
C SER A 420 11.72 -22.13 -0.94
N LEU A 421 12.66 -22.14 0.01
CA LEU A 421 12.76 -23.16 1.03
C LEU A 421 11.79 -22.92 2.20
N MET A 422 11.53 -21.65 2.53
CA MET A 422 10.88 -21.26 3.78
C MET A 422 9.48 -20.65 3.61
N ILE A 423 9.14 -20.14 2.42
CA ILE A 423 7.93 -19.35 2.23
C ILE A 423 6.63 -20.14 2.48
N ASP A 424 6.63 -21.45 2.25
CA ASP A 424 5.44 -22.27 2.44
C ASP A 424 4.99 -22.32 3.91
N ASP A 425 5.92 -22.33 4.85
CA ASP A 425 5.60 -22.25 6.29
C ASP A 425 4.98 -20.89 6.66
N VAL A 426 5.48 -19.81 6.07
CA VAL A 426 4.91 -18.46 6.24
C VAL A 426 3.49 -18.40 5.65
N ARG A 427 3.32 -18.91 4.43
CA ARG A 427 2.00 -18.96 3.75
C ARG A 427 0.97 -19.74 4.54
N ALA A 428 1.35 -20.89 5.10
CA ALA A 428 0.46 -21.69 5.92
C ALA A 428 -0.05 -20.91 7.15
N THR A 429 0.84 -20.21 7.83
CA THR A 429 0.48 -19.40 9.01
C THR A 429 -0.36 -18.18 8.63
N GLN A 430 -0.02 -17.46 7.55
CA GLN A 430 -0.85 -16.37 7.01
C GLN A 430 -2.27 -16.84 6.70
N LYS A 431 -2.39 -17.94 5.97
CA LYS A 431 -3.68 -18.50 5.53
C LYS A 431 -4.54 -18.90 6.73
N GLU A 432 -3.95 -19.54 7.71
CA GLU A 432 -4.66 -19.94 8.94
C GLU A 432 -5.23 -18.73 9.68
N LEU A 433 -4.41 -17.70 9.91
CA LEU A 433 -4.82 -16.48 10.60
C LEU A 433 -5.90 -15.72 9.82
N GLU A 434 -5.67 -15.44 8.55
CA GLU A 434 -6.62 -14.67 7.73
C GLU A 434 -7.92 -15.42 7.49
N THR A 435 -7.89 -16.76 7.34
CA THR A 435 -9.10 -17.57 7.25
C THR A 435 -9.89 -17.51 8.56
N THR A 436 -9.22 -17.57 9.70
CA THR A 436 -9.86 -17.43 11.02
C THR A 436 -10.57 -16.09 11.15
N PHE A 437 -9.93 -15.00 10.74
CA PHE A 437 -10.53 -13.66 10.80
C PHE A 437 -11.71 -13.53 9.82
N ASN A 438 -11.58 -14.03 8.61
CA ASN A 438 -12.64 -14.01 7.61
C ASN A 438 -13.87 -14.79 8.10
N ASN A 439 -13.68 -15.96 8.69
CA ASN A 439 -14.76 -16.80 9.20
C ASN A 439 -15.43 -16.22 10.45
N ALA A 440 -14.69 -15.49 11.27
CA ALA A 440 -15.23 -14.87 12.49
C ALA A 440 -16.01 -13.59 12.23
N GLN A 441 -15.81 -12.93 11.08
CA GLN A 441 -16.32 -11.59 10.81
C GLN A 441 -17.84 -11.47 10.99
N GLU A 442 -18.61 -12.38 10.42
CA GLU A 442 -20.08 -12.34 10.52
C GLU A 442 -20.57 -12.44 11.97
N GLY A 443 -20.08 -13.40 12.73
CA GLY A 443 -20.48 -13.59 14.12
C GLY A 443 -20.07 -12.43 15.04
N ILE A 444 -18.89 -11.87 14.83
CA ILE A 444 -18.42 -10.68 15.56
C ILE A 444 -19.30 -9.47 15.26
N GLU A 445 -19.66 -9.27 14.00
CA GLU A 445 -20.48 -8.14 13.58
C GLU A 445 -21.94 -8.27 14.01
N GLU A 446 -22.49 -9.49 14.04
CA GLU A 446 -23.81 -9.74 14.63
C GLU A 446 -23.85 -9.40 16.13
N MET A 447 -22.82 -9.78 16.88
CA MET A 447 -22.72 -9.41 18.30
C MET A 447 -22.59 -7.90 18.47
N ALA A 448 -21.75 -7.25 17.67
CA ALA A 448 -21.60 -5.80 17.69
C ALA A 448 -22.93 -5.09 17.36
N ALA A 449 -23.72 -5.59 16.41
CA ALA A 449 -25.02 -5.04 16.06
C ALA A 449 -26.03 -5.17 17.21
N ARG A 450 -26.03 -6.28 17.92
CA ARG A 450 -26.86 -6.49 19.12
C ARG A 450 -26.52 -5.52 20.25
N LEU A 451 -25.23 -5.29 20.46
CA LEU A 451 -24.73 -4.30 21.43
C LEU A 451 -25.09 -2.88 21.00
N LEU A 452 -24.90 -2.54 19.72
CA LEU A 452 -25.20 -1.22 19.17
C LEU A 452 -26.68 -0.84 19.31
N ALA A 453 -27.57 -1.81 19.18
CA ALA A 453 -29.01 -1.60 19.37
C ALA A 453 -29.38 -1.18 20.80
N LYS A 454 -28.54 -1.48 21.78
CA LYS A 454 -28.74 -1.17 23.20
C LYS A 454 -27.90 0.02 23.66
N ASP A 455 -26.64 0.03 23.31
CA ASP A 455 -25.64 1.02 23.72
C ASP A 455 -24.49 1.09 22.74
N LYS A 456 -24.32 2.23 22.06
CA LYS A 456 -23.24 2.48 21.12
C LYS A 456 -21.86 2.32 21.77
N SER A 457 -21.70 2.79 23.01
CA SER A 457 -20.44 2.70 23.73
C SER A 457 -20.01 1.25 23.97
N ALA A 458 -20.95 0.36 24.29
CA ALA A 458 -20.68 -1.06 24.45
C ALA A 458 -20.24 -1.74 23.14
N ALA A 459 -20.88 -1.37 22.02
CA ALA A 459 -20.49 -1.87 20.71
C ALA A 459 -19.06 -1.41 20.31
N VAL A 460 -18.76 -0.14 20.54
CA VAL A 460 -17.42 0.44 20.26
C VAL A 460 -16.36 -0.22 21.13
N GLU A 461 -16.63 -0.42 22.41
CA GLU A 461 -15.70 -1.13 23.32
C GLU A 461 -15.47 -2.58 22.88
N PHE A 462 -16.52 -3.29 22.50
CA PHE A 462 -16.43 -4.66 22.01
C PHE A 462 -15.55 -4.76 20.74
N LEU A 463 -15.78 -3.90 19.75
CA LEU A 463 -15.00 -3.89 18.52
C LEU A 463 -13.56 -3.39 18.72
N THR A 464 -13.35 -2.46 19.64
CA THR A 464 -11.99 -2.03 20.05
C THR A 464 -11.22 -3.19 20.69
N ASN A 465 -11.84 -3.93 21.58
CA ASN A 465 -11.24 -5.09 22.24
C ASN A 465 -10.94 -6.20 21.22
N TYR A 466 -11.86 -6.47 20.29
CA TYR A 466 -11.64 -7.44 19.21
C TYR A 466 -10.47 -7.03 18.31
N THR A 467 -10.40 -5.78 17.89
CA THR A 467 -9.28 -5.22 17.12
C THR A 467 -7.95 -5.45 17.84
N ASN A 468 -7.89 -5.12 19.12
CA ASN A 468 -6.66 -5.29 19.91
C ASN A 468 -6.29 -6.76 20.12
N MET A 469 -7.27 -7.62 20.37
CA MET A 469 -7.05 -9.05 20.59
C MET A 469 -6.52 -9.74 19.33
N THR A 470 -7.10 -9.47 18.17
CA THR A 470 -6.64 -10.09 16.90
C THR A 470 -5.24 -9.64 16.52
N ALA A 471 -4.90 -8.37 16.71
CA ALA A 471 -3.56 -7.86 16.48
C ALA A 471 -2.54 -8.50 17.43
N GLN A 472 -2.85 -8.59 18.72
CA GLN A 472 -1.95 -9.20 19.71
C GLN A 472 -1.77 -10.71 19.45
N SER A 473 -2.83 -11.43 19.16
CA SER A 473 -2.78 -12.85 18.83
C SER A 473 -1.95 -13.12 17.56
N THR A 474 -2.09 -12.28 16.54
CA THR A 474 -1.27 -12.36 15.33
C THR A 474 0.20 -12.08 15.62
N PHE A 475 0.50 -11.05 16.40
CA PHE A 475 1.85 -10.74 16.85
C PHE A 475 2.50 -11.93 17.59
N ASP A 476 1.78 -12.52 18.54
CA ASP A 476 2.29 -13.66 19.32
C ASP A 476 2.52 -14.88 18.43
N THR A 477 1.60 -15.17 17.52
CA THR A 477 1.74 -16.26 16.54
C THR A 477 2.94 -16.02 15.62
N TRP A 478 3.15 -14.80 15.17
CA TRP A 478 4.28 -14.48 14.27
C TRP A 478 5.62 -14.59 14.96
N LYS A 479 5.68 -14.19 16.22
CA LYS A 479 6.87 -14.37 17.06
C LYS A 479 7.22 -15.86 17.26
N GLN A 480 6.21 -16.69 17.46
CA GLN A 480 6.37 -18.15 17.51
C GLN A 480 6.81 -18.73 16.17
N LEU A 481 6.24 -18.25 15.05
CA LEU A 481 6.68 -18.62 13.71
C LEU A 481 8.15 -18.33 13.49
N GLY A 482 8.65 -17.16 13.91
CA GLY A 482 10.05 -16.79 13.79
C GLY A 482 10.98 -17.77 14.54
N THR A 483 10.63 -18.14 15.76
CA THR A 483 11.40 -19.14 16.52
C THR A 483 11.31 -20.55 15.92
N PHE A 484 10.16 -20.91 15.39
CA PHE A 484 9.99 -22.17 14.66
C PHE A 484 10.87 -22.23 13.40
N LEU A 485 10.89 -21.15 12.62
CA LEU A 485 11.68 -21.07 11.38
C LEU A 485 13.18 -21.16 11.65
N ILE A 486 13.68 -20.47 12.68
CA ILE A 486 15.12 -20.53 12.99
C ILE A 486 15.52 -21.94 13.43
N VAL A 487 14.69 -22.65 14.19
CA VAL A 487 14.96 -24.03 14.57
C VAL A 487 14.89 -24.96 13.36
N LYS A 488 13.87 -24.82 12.50
CA LYS A 488 13.65 -25.70 11.34
C LYS A 488 14.76 -25.60 10.31
N TYR A 489 15.29 -24.40 10.05
CA TYR A 489 16.14 -24.09 8.91
C TYR A 489 17.56 -23.62 9.24
N ASN A 490 18.00 -23.65 10.50
CA ASN A 490 19.36 -23.21 10.80
C ASN A 490 20.43 -24.13 10.18
N ASP A 491 21.60 -23.59 9.94
CA ASP A 491 22.81 -24.27 9.48
C ASP A 491 22.67 -24.97 8.10
N GLY A 492 21.75 -24.49 7.25
CA GLY A 492 21.57 -25.01 5.89
C GLY A 492 20.92 -26.39 5.78
N VAL A 493 20.38 -26.92 6.87
CA VAL A 493 19.64 -28.19 6.92
C VAL A 493 18.20 -27.93 7.31
N VAL A 494 17.33 -28.93 7.07
CA VAL A 494 15.91 -28.84 7.43
C VAL A 494 15.59 -29.91 8.48
N LYS A 495 15.09 -29.49 9.65
CA LYS A 495 14.62 -30.42 10.69
C LYS A 495 13.26 -31.00 10.27
N ARG A 496 13.07 -32.28 10.58
CA ARG A 496 11.83 -32.97 10.27
C ARG A 496 10.71 -32.52 11.20
N VAL A 497 9.56 -32.24 10.60
CA VAL A 497 8.33 -31.86 11.30
C VAL A 497 7.21 -32.81 10.88
N LYS A 498 6.47 -33.30 11.86
CA LYS A 498 5.26 -34.13 11.66
C LYS A 498 4.17 -33.61 12.56
N ASP A 499 2.98 -33.40 12.02
CA ASP A 499 1.83 -32.88 12.76
C ASP A 499 2.14 -31.59 13.58
N GLY A 500 2.90 -30.65 12.96
CA GLY A 500 3.31 -29.39 13.58
C GLY A 500 4.37 -29.47 14.66
N LYS A 501 4.95 -30.66 14.90
CA LYS A 501 5.98 -30.87 15.94
C LYS A 501 7.27 -31.40 15.33
N PHE A 502 8.40 -30.98 15.91
CA PHE A 502 9.70 -31.53 15.53
C PHE A 502 9.79 -33.02 15.90
N GLU A 503 10.23 -33.83 14.94
CA GLU A 503 10.34 -35.28 15.14
C GLU A 503 11.47 -35.61 16.11
N ARG A 504 11.18 -36.57 16.98
CA ARG A 504 12.12 -37.18 17.92
C ARG A 504 12.11 -38.68 17.79
N ASN A 505 13.23 -39.32 18.08
CA ASN A 505 13.33 -40.75 18.17
C ASN A 505 12.66 -41.29 19.45
N SER A 506 12.69 -42.60 19.63
CA SER A 506 12.05 -43.30 20.76
C SER A 506 12.59 -42.91 22.14
N ILE A 507 13.78 -42.33 22.21
CA ILE A 507 14.41 -41.86 23.47
C ILE A 507 14.37 -40.34 23.61
N GLY A 508 13.56 -39.64 22.79
CA GLY A 508 13.34 -38.21 22.88
C GLY A 508 14.42 -37.32 22.24
N GLN A 509 15.41 -37.88 21.56
CA GLN A 509 16.42 -37.13 20.83
C GLN A 509 15.87 -36.62 19.51
N PRO A 510 16.33 -35.45 18.99
CA PRO A 510 15.94 -34.97 17.68
C PRO A 510 16.19 -36.00 16.58
N ALA A 511 15.25 -36.15 15.65
CA ALA A 511 15.43 -36.97 14.46
C ALA A 511 16.53 -36.42 13.56
N GLY A 512 16.99 -37.21 12.60
CA GLY A 512 17.98 -36.77 11.62
C GLY A 512 17.45 -35.62 10.76
N VAL A 513 18.38 -34.84 10.20
CA VAL A 513 18.08 -33.68 9.35
C VAL A 513 17.97 -34.08 7.87
N ILE A 514 17.21 -33.27 7.11
CA ILE A 514 17.21 -33.27 5.65
C ILE A 514 18.31 -32.32 5.17
N ARG A 515 19.08 -32.72 4.17
CA ARG A 515 20.12 -31.89 3.55
C ARG A 515 19.68 -31.55 2.12
N PRO A 516 19.06 -30.39 1.89
CA PRO A 516 18.54 -30.04 0.56
C PRO A 516 19.66 -29.81 -0.46
N GLY A 517 20.83 -29.35 -0.01
CA GLY A 517 21.92 -28.96 -0.90
C GLY A 517 21.54 -27.76 -1.75
N TYR A 518 22.21 -27.62 -2.89
CA TYR A 518 21.92 -26.58 -3.88
C TYR A 518 20.98 -27.14 -4.97
N PRO A 519 20.06 -26.30 -5.54
CA PRO A 519 19.28 -26.70 -6.70
C PRO A 519 20.13 -27.08 -7.90
N LYS A 520 19.61 -27.97 -8.75
CA LYS A 520 20.35 -28.50 -9.91
C LYS A 520 20.85 -27.41 -10.84
N GLU A 521 20.00 -26.44 -11.16
CA GLU A 521 20.32 -25.35 -12.07
C GLU A 521 21.47 -24.48 -11.53
N PHE A 522 21.52 -24.29 -10.21
CA PHE A 522 22.64 -23.59 -9.57
C PHE A 522 23.93 -24.39 -9.66
N LEU A 523 23.88 -25.70 -9.45
CA LEU A 523 25.06 -26.57 -9.56
C LEU A 523 25.61 -26.63 -10.98
N GLU A 524 24.74 -26.63 -12.00
CA GLU A 524 25.14 -26.59 -13.40
C GLU A 524 25.90 -25.29 -13.72
N GLU A 525 25.40 -24.14 -13.30
CA GLU A 525 26.08 -22.86 -13.50
C GLU A 525 27.37 -22.77 -12.66
N TYR A 526 27.36 -23.29 -11.43
CA TYR A 526 28.53 -23.33 -10.56
C TYR A 526 29.70 -24.09 -11.20
N VAL A 527 29.42 -25.28 -11.74
CA VAL A 527 30.43 -26.10 -12.44
C VAL A 527 30.92 -25.42 -13.70
N LYS A 528 30.04 -24.78 -14.46
CA LYS A 528 30.41 -24.01 -15.66
C LYS A 528 31.39 -22.89 -15.34
N GLN A 529 31.24 -22.20 -14.22
CA GLN A 529 32.14 -21.11 -13.80
C GLN A 529 33.47 -21.62 -13.24
N THR A 530 33.48 -22.77 -12.57
CA THR A 530 34.65 -23.31 -11.87
C THR A 530 35.42 -24.35 -12.65
N GLY A 531 34.84 -24.88 -13.75
CA GLY A 531 35.46 -25.91 -14.57
C GLY A 531 35.74 -27.18 -13.77
N LYS A 532 36.91 -27.74 -13.91
CA LYS A 532 37.33 -28.98 -13.24
C LYS A 532 37.78 -28.82 -11.78
N ARG A 533 37.72 -27.60 -11.24
CA ARG A 533 38.28 -27.33 -9.91
C ARG A 533 37.73 -28.23 -8.80
N TYR A 534 36.47 -28.57 -8.88
CA TYR A 534 35.77 -29.38 -7.87
C TYR A 534 35.32 -30.75 -8.39
N GLU A 535 35.86 -31.15 -9.54
CA GLU A 535 35.65 -32.50 -10.07
C GLU A 535 36.34 -33.51 -9.16
N VAL A 536 35.63 -34.59 -8.79
CA VAL A 536 36.19 -35.64 -7.98
C VAL A 536 37.16 -36.43 -8.85
N PRO A 537 38.42 -36.59 -8.44
CA PRO A 537 39.38 -37.40 -9.20
C PRO A 537 38.89 -38.88 -9.32
N GLU A 538 39.15 -39.49 -10.49
CA GLU A 538 38.87 -40.93 -10.72
C GLU A 538 39.70 -41.84 -9.82
#